data_c759f15ec46d6eb2a814d6a6b2847468
#
_entry.id   c759f15ec46d6eb2a814d6a6b2847468
#
_cell.length_a   1.000
_cell.length_b   1.000
_cell.length_c   1.000
_cell.angle_alpha   90.00
_cell.angle_beta   90.00
_cell.angle_gamma   90.00
#
_symmetry.space_group_name_H-M   'P 1'
#
loop_
_entity.id
_entity.type
_entity.pdbx_description
1 polymer ?
#
loop_
_entity_poly.entity_id
_entity_poly.type
_entity_poly.pdbx_seq_one_letter_code
_entity_poly.pdbx_strand_id
1 'polypeptide(L)'
;MDYLALFKEYLQIELGLSSNTQLSYERDLRIFCRALAIEPAQLCAVQRAQIISYITRLKLQGRAAATIARKLAAIKAFYRFLVTENYLETDPSEAVEAGTKGVHLPKVLTEQEVKALLEAPDLSTAEGLRDRALLEMLYATGMRVSEAVTVKIAGVNLALRYVIAFGKGSKERIVPLLSLIHI
;
A
#
# COMPACT_ATOMS: atom_id res chain seq x y z
N MET A 1 -5.11 -27.07 9.99
CA MET A 1 -4.18 -26.55 8.96
C MET A 1 -4.18 -25.04 9.02
N ASP A 2 -3.03 -24.37 8.98
CA ASP A 2 -2.98 -22.90 8.96
C ASP A 2 -2.95 -22.39 7.51
N TYR A 3 -4.13 -22.18 6.95
CA TYR A 3 -4.28 -21.68 5.57
C TYR A 3 -3.73 -20.25 5.37
N LEU A 4 -3.61 -19.45 6.44
CA LEU A 4 -3.03 -18.10 6.31
C LEU A 4 -1.51 -18.17 6.17
N ALA A 5 -0.85 -19.10 6.85
CA ALA A 5 0.58 -19.34 6.68
C ALA A 5 0.89 -19.83 5.26
N LEU A 6 0.16 -20.83 4.77
CA LEU A 6 0.29 -21.34 3.40
C LEU A 6 0.03 -20.23 2.34
N PHE A 7 -1.01 -19.43 2.54
CA PHE A 7 -1.29 -18.31 1.65
C PHE A 7 -0.17 -17.28 1.62
N LYS A 8 0.46 -17.01 2.77
CA LYS A 8 1.60 -16.09 2.82
C LYS A 8 2.79 -16.61 2.01
N GLU A 9 3.10 -17.90 2.10
CA GLU A 9 4.14 -18.54 1.29
C GLU A 9 3.79 -18.47 -0.21
N TYR A 10 2.56 -18.76 -0.58
CA TYR A 10 2.06 -18.61 -1.96
C TYR A 10 2.22 -17.18 -2.49
N LEU A 11 1.85 -16.16 -1.70
CA LEU A 11 2.02 -14.75 -2.09
C LEU A 11 3.49 -14.37 -2.31
N GLN A 12 4.40 -14.99 -1.54
CA GLN A 12 5.83 -14.72 -1.63
C GLN A 12 6.48 -15.45 -2.79
N ILE A 13 6.23 -16.75 -2.91
CA ILE A 13 6.95 -17.65 -3.83
C ILE A 13 6.33 -17.58 -5.23
N GLU A 14 5.02 -17.80 -5.34
CA GLU A 14 4.34 -17.89 -6.63
C GLU A 14 4.03 -16.51 -7.24
N LEU A 15 3.59 -15.55 -6.41
CA LEU A 15 3.20 -14.24 -6.91
C LEU A 15 4.29 -13.17 -6.75
N GLY A 16 5.39 -13.44 -6.05
CA GLY A 16 6.50 -12.52 -5.86
C GLY A 16 6.09 -11.17 -5.25
N LEU A 17 5.03 -11.15 -4.42
CA LEU A 17 4.50 -9.92 -3.86
C LEU A 17 5.40 -9.35 -2.77
N SER A 18 5.46 -8.01 -2.70
CA SER A 18 6.24 -7.33 -1.66
C SER A 18 5.75 -7.67 -0.25
N SER A 19 6.66 -7.68 0.72
CA SER A 19 6.36 -7.95 2.14
C SER A 19 5.21 -7.07 2.68
N ASN A 20 5.14 -5.81 2.27
CA ASN A 20 4.05 -4.90 2.66
C ASN A 20 2.68 -5.37 2.13
N THR A 21 2.63 -5.93 0.92
CA THR A 21 1.39 -6.48 0.35
C THR A 21 0.99 -7.74 1.09
N GLN A 22 1.93 -8.64 1.38
CA GLN A 22 1.70 -9.86 2.14
C GLN A 22 1.13 -9.53 3.53
N LEU A 23 1.78 -8.62 4.28
CA LEU A 23 1.33 -8.18 5.60
C LEU A 23 -0.05 -7.51 5.56
N SER A 24 -0.34 -6.74 4.50
CA SER A 24 -1.65 -6.09 4.33
C SER A 24 -2.75 -7.11 4.10
N TYR A 25 -2.50 -8.12 3.28
CA TYR A 25 -3.46 -9.19 3.00
C TYR A 25 -3.68 -10.07 4.22
N GLU A 26 -2.62 -10.47 4.91
CA GLU A 26 -2.73 -11.23 6.16
C GLU A 26 -3.55 -10.46 7.21
N ARG A 27 -3.27 -9.17 7.42
CA ARG A 27 -4.02 -8.32 8.34
C ARG A 27 -5.50 -8.25 7.97
N ASP A 28 -5.81 -8.08 6.69
CA ASP A 28 -7.20 -7.98 6.23
C ASP A 28 -7.96 -9.30 6.43
N LEU A 29 -7.33 -10.45 6.18
CA LEU A 29 -7.93 -11.76 6.43
C LEU A 29 -8.13 -12.03 7.93
N ARG A 30 -7.18 -11.67 8.78
CA ARG A 30 -7.36 -11.76 10.25
C ARG A 30 -8.49 -10.86 10.76
N ILE A 31 -8.68 -9.67 10.17
CA ILE A 31 -9.81 -8.79 10.46
C ILE A 31 -11.11 -9.43 9.98
N PHE A 32 -11.11 -10.08 8.82
CA PHE A 32 -12.24 -10.80 8.27
C PHE A 32 -12.67 -11.97 9.18
N CYS A 33 -11.73 -12.82 9.62
CA CYS A 33 -11.99 -13.90 10.59
C CYS A 33 -12.64 -13.36 11.87
N ARG A 34 -12.04 -12.31 12.47
CA ARG A 34 -12.60 -11.67 13.68
C ARG A 34 -14.01 -11.13 13.46
N ALA A 35 -14.26 -10.58 12.27
CA ALA A 35 -15.56 -10.03 11.93
C ALA A 35 -16.66 -11.09 11.77
N LEU A 36 -16.30 -12.32 11.43
CA LEU A 36 -17.17 -13.49 11.34
C LEU A 36 -17.20 -14.32 12.63
N ALA A 37 -16.38 -13.97 13.63
CA ALA A 37 -16.16 -14.76 14.85
C ALA A 37 -15.74 -16.21 14.56
N ILE A 38 -14.81 -16.39 13.60
CA ILE A 38 -14.26 -17.70 13.19
C ILE A 38 -12.75 -17.74 13.37
N GLU A 39 -12.22 -18.94 13.53
CA GLU A 39 -10.79 -19.20 13.49
C GLU A 39 -10.28 -19.30 12.04
N PRO A 40 -9.00 -18.99 11.76
CA PRO A 40 -8.42 -19.09 10.41
C PRO A 40 -8.63 -20.45 9.74
N ALA A 41 -8.63 -21.53 10.50
CA ALA A 41 -8.87 -22.88 9.97
C ALA A 41 -10.29 -23.10 9.42
N GLN A 42 -11.24 -22.25 9.81
CA GLN A 42 -12.65 -22.30 9.36
C GLN A 42 -12.91 -21.49 8.09
N LEU A 43 -11.90 -20.80 7.55
CA LEU A 43 -12.05 -19.98 6.32
C LEU A 43 -12.55 -20.80 5.12
N CYS A 44 -12.22 -22.08 5.03
CA CYS A 44 -12.72 -22.97 3.96
C CYS A 44 -14.23 -23.22 4.03
N ALA A 45 -14.86 -23.05 5.21
CA ALA A 45 -16.30 -23.23 5.38
C ALA A 45 -17.14 -21.96 5.16
N VAL A 46 -16.48 -20.83 4.89
CA VAL A 46 -17.15 -19.54 4.69
C VAL A 46 -17.91 -19.54 3.37
N GLN A 47 -19.17 -19.16 3.44
CA GLN A 47 -20.04 -19.07 2.29
C GLN A 47 -20.10 -17.63 1.73
N ARG A 48 -20.49 -17.52 0.47
CA ARG A 48 -20.68 -16.24 -0.24
C ARG A 48 -21.54 -15.23 0.54
N ALA A 49 -22.62 -15.68 1.17
CA ALA A 49 -23.50 -14.82 1.95
C ALA A 49 -22.77 -14.13 3.10
N GLN A 50 -21.84 -14.80 3.77
CA GLN A 50 -21.04 -14.24 4.86
C GLN A 50 -20.07 -13.16 4.35
N ILE A 51 -19.47 -13.36 3.16
CA ILE A 51 -18.60 -12.36 2.51
C ILE A 51 -19.41 -11.12 2.16
N ILE A 52 -20.59 -11.29 1.55
CA ILE A 52 -21.51 -10.19 1.21
C ILE A 52 -21.91 -9.43 2.48
N SER A 53 -22.31 -10.12 3.53
CA SER A 53 -22.66 -9.53 4.83
C SER A 53 -21.50 -8.71 5.41
N TYR A 54 -20.28 -9.23 5.35
CA TYR A 54 -19.08 -8.51 5.80
C TYR A 54 -18.87 -7.20 5.01
N ILE A 55 -18.93 -7.26 3.68
CA ILE A 55 -18.78 -6.08 2.82
C ILE A 55 -19.87 -5.05 3.07
N THR A 56 -21.13 -5.50 3.23
CA THR A 56 -22.27 -4.63 3.56
C THR A 56 -22.05 -3.93 4.90
N ARG A 57 -21.60 -4.67 5.92
CA ARG A 57 -21.29 -4.09 7.24
C ARG A 57 -20.19 -3.01 7.15
N LEU A 58 -19.13 -3.22 6.35
CA LEU A 58 -18.11 -2.21 6.14
C LEU A 58 -18.67 -0.93 5.49
N LYS A 59 -19.60 -1.07 4.54
CA LYS A 59 -20.31 0.06 3.92
C LYS A 59 -21.16 0.83 4.94
N LEU A 60 -21.93 0.12 5.75
CA LEU A 60 -22.75 0.71 6.81
C LEU A 60 -21.92 1.42 7.89
N GLN A 61 -20.69 0.96 8.14
CA GLN A 61 -19.72 1.61 9.04
C GLN A 61 -19.05 2.85 8.41
N GLY A 62 -19.42 3.25 7.20
CA GLY A 62 -18.84 4.40 6.52
C GLY A 62 -17.37 4.22 6.09
N ARG A 63 -16.89 2.98 5.92
CA ARG A 63 -15.51 2.76 5.48
C ARG A 63 -15.32 3.24 4.05
N ALA A 64 -14.17 3.88 3.79
CA ALA A 64 -13.83 4.37 2.45
C ALA A 64 -13.90 3.25 1.39
N ALA A 65 -14.44 3.55 0.20
CA ALA A 65 -14.60 2.59 -0.89
C ALA A 65 -13.27 1.91 -1.28
N ALA A 66 -12.15 2.65 -1.26
CA ALA A 66 -10.82 2.09 -1.51
C ALA A 66 -10.42 1.04 -0.44
N THR A 67 -10.77 1.27 0.83
CA THR A 67 -10.51 0.31 1.92
C THR A 67 -11.33 -0.96 1.74
N ILE A 68 -12.61 -0.83 1.38
CA ILE A 68 -13.50 -1.97 1.12
C ILE A 68 -12.98 -2.78 -0.07
N ALA A 69 -12.62 -2.10 -1.17
CA ALA A 69 -12.07 -2.75 -2.37
C ALA A 69 -10.78 -3.52 -2.06
N ARG A 70 -9.85 -2.95 -1.26
CA ARG A 70 -8.61 -3.63 -0.87
C ARG A 70 -8.89 -4.86 -0.03
N LYS A 71 -9.80 -4.76 0.95
CA LYS A 71 -10.20 -5.90 1.79
C LYS A 71 -10.83 -7.03 0.97
N LEU A 72 -11.71 -6.69 0.04
CA LEU A 72 -12.29 -7.67 -0.86
C LEU A 72 -11.23 -8.28 -1.79
N ALA A 73 -10.27 -7.50 -2.26
CA ALA A 73 -9.16 -8.01 -3.06
C ALA A 73 -8.31 -9.05 -2.30
N ALA A 74 -8.04 -8.81 -1.00
CA ALA A 74 -7.35 -9.78 -0.15
C ALA A 74 -8.16 -11.08 0.02
N ILE A 75 -9.48 -10.97 0.24
CA ILE A 75 -10.39 -12.12 0.35
C ILE A 75 -10.41 -12.91 -0.98
N LYS A 76 -10.56 -12.23 -2.11
CA LYS A 76 -10.55 -12.87 -3.44
C LYS A 76 -9.22 -13.56 -3.74
N ALA A 77 -8.10 -12.92 -3.43
CA ALA A 77 -6.79 -13.53 -3.60
C ALA A 77 -6.63 -14.81 -2.77
N PHE A 78 -7.12 -14.80 -1.54
CA PHE A 78 -7.09 -15.95 -0.65
C PHE A 78 -7.96 -17.11 -1.16
N TYR A 79 -9.21 -16.87 -1.56
CA TYR A 79 -10.07 -17.94 -2.07
C TYR A 79 -9.61 -18.46 -3.42
N ARG A 80 -9.05 -17.62 -4.27
CA ARG A 80 -8.40 -18.06 -5.51
C ARG A 80 -7.23 -19.00 -5.22
N PHE A 81 -6.38 -18.67 -4.23
CA PHE A 81 -5.33 -19.56 -3.76
C PHE A 81 -5.89 -20.90 -3.30
N LEU A 82 -6.95 -20.92 -2.46
CA LEU A 82 -7.55 -22.17 -1.99
C LEU A 82 -8.08 -23.05 -3.13
N VAL A 83 -8.63 -22.46 -4.18
CA VAL A 83 -9.09 -23.20 -5.36
C VAL A 83 -7.91 -23.68 -6.21
N THR A 84 -6.89 -22.85 -6.41
CA THR A 84 -5.69 -23.21 -7.17
C THR A 84 -4.95 -24.40 -6.54
N GLU A 85 -4.85 -24.41 -5.22
CA GLU A 85 -4.20 -25.49 -4.45
C GLU A 85 -5.14 -26.67 -4.12
N ASN A 86 -6.34 -26.71 -4.72
CA ASN A 86 -7.34 -27.77 -4.56
C ASN A 86 -7.82 -27.96 -3.10
N TYR A 87 -7.75 -26.91 -2.25
CA TYR A 87 -8.37 -26.93 -0.91
C TYR A 87 -9.88 -26.65 -0.96
N LEU A 88 -10.37 -26.02 -2.04
CA LEU A 88 -11.78 -25.76 -2.33
C LEU A 88 -12.09 -26.07 -3.81
N GLU A 89 -13.30 -26.54 -4.07
CA GLU A 89 -13.78 -26.75 -5.46
C GLU A 89 -14.24 -25.46 -6.12
N THR A 90 -14.80 -24.52 -5.35
CA THR A 90 -15.37 -23.27 -5.86
C THR A 90 -14.98 -22.07 -5.02
N ASP A 91 -14.79 -20.92 -5.66
CA ASP A 91 -14.49 -19.66 -4.99
C ASP A 91 -15.76 -18.95 -4.51
N PRO A 92 -16.04 -18.87 -3.19
CA PRO A 92 -17.24 -18.20 -2.68
C PRO A 92 -17.19 -16.68 -2.87
N SER A 93 -16.04 -16.11 -3.20
CA SER A 93 -15.85 -14.66 -3.37
C SER A 93 -15.96 -14.19 -4.82
N GLU A 94 -15.99 -15.09 -5.79
CA GLU A 94 -15.86 -14.79 -7.23
C GLU A 94 -16.81 -13.68 -7.69
N ALA A 95 -18.11 -13.82 -7.43
CA ALA A 95 -19.13 -12.88 -7.86
C ALA A 95 -19.47 -11.79 -6.82
N VAL A 96 -18.63 -11.61 -5.79
CA VAL A 96 -18.81 -10.53 -4.80
C VAL A 96 -18.16 -9.24 -5.32
N GLU A 97 -18.87 -8.12 -5.22
CA GLU A 97 -18.39 -6.81 -5.67
C GLU A 97 -18.27 -5.81 -4.53
N ALA A 98 -17.23 -5.01 -4.55
CA ALA A 98 -17.02 -3.94 -3.56
C ALA A 98 -17.99 -2.74 -3.77
N GLY A 99 -18.56 -2.62 -4.97
CA GLY A 99 -19.29 -1.45 -5.45
C GLY A 99 -18.35 -0.48 -6.19
N THR A 100 -18.95 0.50 -6.86
CA THR A 100 -18.22 1.48 -7.68
C THR A 100 -17.36 2.40 -6.81
N LYS A 101 -16.08 2.55 -7.18
CA LYS A 101 -15.23 3.62 -6.65
C LYS A 101 -15.67 4.93 -7.31
N GLY A 102 -16.08 5.92 -6.52
CA GLY A 102 -16.16 7.29 -7.02
C GLY A 102 -14.79 7.74 -7.53
N VAL A 103 -14.76 8.45 -8.65
CA VAL A 103 -13.53 9.09 -9.13
C VAL A 103 -13.17 10.20 -8.16
N HIS A 104 -12.12 10.00 -7.37
CA HIS A 104 -11.61 11.01 -6.46
C HIS A 104 -10.42 11.67 -7.16
N LEU A 105 -10.59 12.91 -7.60
CA LEU A 105 -9.48 13.69 -8.13
C LEU A 105 -8.49 13.98 -6.99
N PRO A 106 -7.19 13.84 -7.23
CA PRO A 106 -6.17 14.19 -6.25
C PRO A 106 -6.30 15.68 -5.87
N LYS A 107 -6.20 15.99 -4.58
CA LYS A 107 -5.99 17.36 -4.13
C LYS A 107 -4.56 17.73 -4.45
N VAL A 108 -4.37 18.82 -5.17
CA VAL A 108 -3.06 19.40 -5.47
C VAL A 108 -2.84 20.63 -4.61
N LEU A 109 -1.59 20.84 -4.19
CA LEU A 109 -1.19 22.06 -3.50
C LEU A 109 -0.91 23.16 -4.53
N THR A 110 -1.23 24.40 -4.20
CA THR A 110 -0.79 25.57 -4.94
C THR A 110 0.70 25.82 -4.73
N GLU A 111 1.33 26.61 -5.61
CA GLU A 111 2.75 26.99 -5.45
C GLU A 111 3.01 27.69 -4.11
N GLN A 112 2.09 28.54 -3.65
CA GLN A 112 2.18 29.22 -2.36
C GLN A 112 2.14 28.26 -1.19
N GLU A 113 1.26 27.24 -1.23
CA GLU A 113 1.18 26.20 -0.21
C GLU A 113 2.43 25.32 -0.22
N VAL A 114 2.98 24.99 -1.38
CA VAL A 114 4.24 24.25 -1.50
C VAL A 114 5.38 25.05 -0.87
N LYS A 115 5.49 26.35 -1.20
CA LYS A 115 6.51 27.23 -0.64
C LYS A 115 6.40 27.30 0.90
N ALA A 116 5.20 27.53 1.41
CA ALA A 116 4.94 27.56 2.86
C ALA A 116 5.30 26.23 3.54
N LEU A 117 5.00 25.09 2.89
CA LEU A 117 5.36 23.78 3.41
C LEU A 117 6.89 23.57 3.45
N LEU A 118 7.60 23.98 2.41
CA LEU A 118 9.05 23.89 2.34
C LEU A 118 9.72 24.80 3.40
N GLU A 119 9.18 25.96 3.70
CA GLU A 119 9.70 26.93 4.66
C GLU A 119 9.31 26.64 6.12
N ALA A 120 8.38 25.74 6.38
CA ALA A 120 7.86 25.44 7.71
C ALA A 120 8.88 24.83 8.70
N PRO A 121 9.86 23.99 8.29
CA PRO A 121 10.81 23.42 9.23
C PRO A 121 11.74 24.46 9.88
N ASP A 122 11.94 24.35 11.20
CA ASP A 122 12.86 25.19 11.97
C ASP A 122 14.32 24.78 11.71
N LEU A 123 15.04 25.56 10.92
CA LEU A 123 16.43 25.28 10.53
C LEU A 123 17.45 25.47 11.69
N SER A 124 17.02 25.93 12.86
CA SER A 124 17.88 25.99 14.03
C SER A 124 18.07 24.63 14.72
N THR A 125 17.25 23.63 14.33
CA THR A 125 17.28 22.28 14.90
C THR A 125 17.77 21.25 13.87
N ALA A 126 18.37 20.16 14.35
CA ALA A 126 18.82 19.07 13.48
C ALA A 126 17.64 18.37 12.79
N GLU A 127 16.51 18.25 13.50
CA GLU A 127 15.26 17.69 12.97
C GLU A 127 14.71 18.57 11.86
N GLY A 128 14.69 19.88 12.04
CA GLY A 128 14.19 20.81 11.04
C GLY A 128 15.07 20.84 9.78
N LEU A 129 16.39 20.77 9.91
CA LEU A 129 17.30 20.61 8.77
C LEU A 129 17.05 19.33 7.99
N ARG A 130 16.86 18.20 8.68
CA ARG A 130 16.50 16.91 8.07
C ARG A 130 15.15 17.01 7.33
N ASP A 131 14.16 17.56 8.00
CA ASP A 131 12.79 17.65 7.46
C ASP A 131 12.74 18.55 6.22
N ARG A 132 13.46 19.67 6.26
CA ARG A 132 13.64 20.56 5.11
C ARG A 132 14.30 19.83 3.93
N ALA A 133 15.40 19.14 4.17
CA ALA A 133 16.10 18.40 3.12
C ALA A 133 15.22 17.29 2.49
N LEU A 134 14.42 16.60 3.31
CA LEU A 134 13.48 15.60 2.80
C LEU A 134 12.36 16.22 1.96
N LEU A 135 11.76 17.32 2.40
CA LEU A 135 10.71 18.02 1.66
C LEU A 135 11.23 18.55 0.32
N GLU A 136 12.41 19.18 0.32
CA GLU A 136 13.04 19.68 -0.90
C GLU A 136 13.38 18.54 -1.87
N MET A 137 13.92 17.43 -1.35
CA MET A 137 14.22 16.24 -2.16
C MET A 137 12.95 15.66 -2.79
N LEU A 138 11.86 15.53 -2.01
CA LEU A 138 10.57 15.05 -2.52
C LEU A 138 10.02 15.95 -3.61
N TYR A 139 10.08 17.26 -3.40
CA TYR A 139 9.59 18.24 -4.37
C TYR A 139 10.44 18.27 -5.65
N ALA A 140 11.77 18.29 -5.51
CA ALA A 140 12.68 18.36 -6.64
C ALA A 140 12.70 17.09 -7.52
N THR A 141 12.32 15.93 -6.96
CA THR A 141 12.48 14.63 -7.63
C THR A 141 11.19 13.91 -7.91
N GLY A 142 10.11 14.25 -7.22
CA GLY A 142 8.85 13.49 -7.27
C GLY A 142 8.98 12.03 -6.81
N MET A 143 10.02 11.68 -6.06
CA MET A 143 10.20 10.32 -5.55
C MET A 143 9.19 10.02 -4.44
N ARG A 144 8.98 8.73 -4.15
CA ARG A 144 8.11 8.31 -3.05
C ARG A 144 8.79 8.57 -1.71
N VAL A 145 8.00 8.87 -0.67
CA VAL A 145 8.54 9.08 0.70
C VAL A 145 9.43 7.91 1.14
N SER A 146 9.01 6.67 0.89
CA SER A 146 9.80 5.48 1.22
C SER A 146 11.14 5.41 0.48
N GLU A 147 11.23 5.94 -0.73
CA GLU A 147 12.46 6.04 -1.48
C GLU A 147 13.36 7.15 -0.90
N ALA A 148 12.79 8.32 -0.60
CA ALA A 148 13.53 9.45 -0.05
C ALA A 148 14.18 9.13 1.30
N VAL A 149 13.45 8.49 2.22
CA VAL A 149 14.00 8.14 3.55
C VAL A 149 15.04 7.02 3.52
N THR A 150 15.16 6.29 2.42
CA THR A 150 16.16 5.21 2.25
C THR A 150 17.33 5.60 1.36
N VAL A 151 17.34 6.81 0.81
CA VAL A 151 18.46 7.32 -0.01
C VAL A 151 19.74 7.32 0.82
N LYS A 152 20.79 6.75 0.24
CA LYS A 152 22.14 6.81 0.81
C LYS A 152 22.85 8.08 0.32
N ILE A 153 23.68 8.68 1.17
CA ILE A 153 24.48 9.87 0.81
C ILE A 153 25.32 9.60 -0.48
N ALA A 154 25.89 8.41 -0.60
CA ALA A 154 26.63 7.99 -1.79
C ALA A 154 25.78 7.92 -3.07
N GLY A 155 24.45 7.85 -2.95
CA GLY A 155 23.51 7.87 -4.08
C GLY A 155 23.10 9.27 -4.52
N VAL A 156 23.57 10.34 -3.85
CA VAL A 156 23.26 11.73 -4.20
C VAL A 156 24.47 12.35 -4.86
N ASN A 157 24.33 12.81 -6.10
CA ASN A 157 25.37 13.53 -6.83
C ASN A 157 24.93 14.97 -7.08
N LEU A 158 25.41 15.88 -6.25
CA LEU A 158 25.07 17.30 -6.34
C LEU A 158 25.73 17.98 -7.54
N ALA A 159 26.94 17.53 -7.94
CA ALA A 159 27.64 18.11 -9.08
C ALA A 159 26.94 17.79 -10.41
N LEU A 160 26.46 16.57 -10.57
CA LEU A 160 25.71 16.11 -11.74
C LEU A 160 24.19 16.21 -11.57
N ARG A 161 23.73 16.71 -10.43
CA ARG A 161 22.33 16.96 -10.11
C ARG A 161 21.42 15.76 -10.33
N TYR A 162 21.77 14.63 -9.74
CA TYR A 162 20.91 13.44 -9.73
C TYR A 162 20.95 12.71 -8.39
N VAL A 163 19.94 11.91 -8.17
CA VAL A 163 19.86 10.95 -7.05
C VAL A 163 19.52 9.57 -7.57
N ILE A 164 20.14 8.53 -6.99
CA ILE A 164 19.80 7.13 -7.26
C ILE A 164 18.70 6.72 -6.28
N ALA A 165 17.49 6.47 -6.81
CA ALA A 165 16.35 6.02 -6.04
C ALA A 165 16.16 4.51 -6.21
N PHE A 166 15.87 3.81 -5.09
CA PHE A 166 15.56 2.38 -5.10
C PHE A 166 14.04 2.20 -5.08
N GLY A 167 13.50 1.76 -6.21
CA GLY A 167 12.06 1.53 -6.39
C GLY A 167 11.59 0.15 -5.93
N LYS A 168 10.31 -0.13 -6.16
CA LYS A 168 9.69 -1.43 -5.89
C LYS A 168 10.43 -2.55 -6.64
N GLY A 169 10.78 -3.62 -5.91
CA GLY A 169 11.54 -4.76 -6.48
C GLY A 169 13.03 -4.51 -6.62
N SER A 170 13.62 -3.64 -5.79
CA SER A 170 15.05 -3.31 -5.76
C SER A 170 15.58 -2.75 -7.10
N LYS A 171 14.69 -2.19 -7.93
CA LYS A 171 15.10 -1.54 -9.18
C LYS A 171 15.63 -0.15 -8.90
N GLU A 172 16.87 0.10 -9.32
CA GLU A 172 17.50 1.42 -9.29
C GLU A 172 16.98 2.28 -10.45
N ARG A 173 16.77 3.56 -10.17
CA ARG A 173 16.56 4.57 -11.20
C ARG A 173 17.27 5.86 -10.84
N ILE A 174 17.85 6.49 -11.83
CA ILE A 174 18.44 7.82 -11.71
C ILE A 174 17.30 8.85 -11.85
N VAL A 175 17.21 9.75 -10.88
CA VAL A 175 16.22 10.82 -10.86
C VAL A 175 16.96 12.15 -10.87
N PRO A 176 16.69 13.06 -11.81
CA PRO A 176 17.30 14.37 -11.81
C PRO A 176 16.86 15.20 -10.60
N LEU A 177 17.77 15.94 -10.01
CA LEU A 177 17.49 16.96 -9.00
C LEU A 177 17.18 18.26 -9.74
N LEU A 178 15.92 18.63 -9.82
CA LEU A 178 15.52 19.91 -10.36
C LEU A 178 15.98 21.00 -9.39
N SER A 179 16.61 22.04 -9.93
CA SER A 179 17.03 23.19 -9.11
C SER A 179 15.79 23.95 -8.65
N LEU A 180 15.73 24.25 -7.34
CA LEU A 180 14.71 25.13 -6.75
C LEU A 180 14.82 26.60 -7.25
N ILE A 181 15.81 26.92 -8.08
CA ILE A 181 16.08 28.25 -8.63
C ILE A 181 14.98 28.70 -9.65
N HIS A 182 14.05 27.81 -10.02
CA HIS A 182 12.96 28.11 -10.96
C HIS A 182 11.58 28.26 -10.30
N ILE A 183 11.53 28.42 -8.97
CA ILE A 183 10.30 28.75 -8.23
C ILE A 183 10.45 30.12 -7.62
#